data_ff3d9466c10a9a6e609e01c44ac74d10
#
_entry.id   ff3d9466c10a9a6e609e01c44ac74d10
#
_cell.length_a   1.000
_cell.length_b   1.000
_cell.length_c   1.000
_cell.angle_alpha   90.00
_cell.angle_beta   90.00
_cell.angle_gamma   90.00
#
_symmetry.space_group_name_H-M   'P 1'
#
loop_
_entity.id
_entity.type
_entity.pdbx_description
1 polymer ?
#
loop_
_entity_poly.entity_id
_entity_poly.type
_entity_poly.pdbx_seq_one_letter_code
_entity_poly.pdbx_strand_id
1 'polypeptide(L)'
;VADNILKRDFTAKKPFEKLTTDVTEFKVCNEKVYLSPILDLFNREIVSYSISLSPNLQQIRDMLAGLFTKLPDTARPIFHSDQGWQYQHAEYQRLLSEHNITQSMSRKGNCMDNGAMENFFGRLKVEMFYGEQFESVEDFIHALDDYIYYYNNDRISLKLKGMSPVQYRTHSQAS
;
A
#
# COMPACT_ATOMS: atom_id res chain seq x y z
N VAL A 1 -11.94 -10.18 -14.11
CA VAL A 1 -12.20 -9.37 -12.91
C VAL A 1 -12.40 -10.31 -11.73
N ALA A 2 -11.63 -10.11 -10.66
CA ALA A 2 -11.76 -10.91 -9.44
C ALA A 2 -12.97 -10.47 -8.62
N ASP A 3 -13.49 -11.39 -7.80
CA ASP A 3 -14.59 -11.10 -6.89
C ASP A 3 -14.20 -10.14 -5.79
N ASN A 4 -15.18 -9.43 -5.24
CA ASN A 4 -14.98 -8.60 -4.05
C ASN A 4 -15.09 -9.46 -2.80
N ILE A 5 -13.99 -10.08 -2.41
CA ILE A 5 -13.93 -10.97 -1.24
C ILE A 5 -13.88 -10.17 0.07
N LEU A 6 -13.24 -9.00 0.05
CA LEU A 6 -13.10 -8.15 1.23
C LEU A 6 -14.43 -7.59 1.73
N LYS A 7 -15.35 -7.26 0.81
CA LYS A 7 -16.72 -6.78 1.10
C LYS A 7 -16.74 -5.65 2.14
N ARG A 8 -15.85 -4.66 2.00
CA ARG A 8 -15.70 -3.51 2.90
C ARG A 8 -15.34 -3.84 4.35
N ASP A 9 -15.00 -5.09 4.64
CA ASP A 9 -14.45 -5.44 5.95
C ASP A 9 -12.95 -5.16 5.95
N PHE A 10 -12.59 -3.93 6.35
CA PHE A 10 -11.22 -3.43 6.40
C PHE A 10 -10.55 -3.69 7.75
N THR A 11 -11.11 -4.58 8.58
CA THR A 11 -10.49 -4.98 9.83
C THR A 11 -9.74 -6.29 9.68
N ALA A 12 -8.61 -6.40 10.35
CA ALA A 12 -7.81 -7.61 10.38
C ALA A 12 -7.37 -7.91 11.80
N LYS A 13 -7.22 -9.20 12.12
CA LYS A 13 -6.87 -9.65 13.47
C LYS A 13 -5.39 -9.94 13.65
N LYS A 14 -4.66 -10.08 12.55
CA LYS A 14 -3.23 -10.41 12.57
C LYS A 14 -2.53 -9.79 11.36
N PRO A 15 -1.19 -9.60 11.45
CA PRO A 15 -0.43 -9.10 10.31
C PRO A 15 -0.58 -10.02 9.09
N PHE A 16 -0.57 -9.41 7.91
CA PHE A 16 -0.65 -10.10 6.61
C PHE A 16 -1.92 -10.91 6.38
N GLU A 17 -2.98 -10.60 7.11
CA GLU A 17 -4.29 -11.22 6.87
C GLU A 17 -5.02 -10.55 5.69
N LYS A 18 -5.03 -9.23 5.67
CA LYS A 18 -5.68 -8.43 4.63
C LYS A 18 -4.78 -7.29 4.21
N LEU A 19 -4.50 -7.22 2.92
CA LEU A 19 -3.67 -6.20 2.31
C LEU A 19 -4.47 -5.44 1.26
N THR A 20 -4.14 -4.18 1.05
CA THR A 20 -4.75 -3.38 -0.02
C THR A 20 -3.70 -2.57 -0.75
N THR A 21 -3.97 -2.24 -2.01
CA THR A 21 -3.08 -1.45 -2.85
C THR A 21 -3.89 -0.51 -3.74
N ASP A 22 -3.26 0.57 -4.14
CA ASP A 22 -3.74 1.50 -5.14
C ASP A 22 -2.54 2.29 -5.66
N VAL A 23 -2.74 3.09 -6.68
CA VAL A 23 -1.70 3.95 -7.24
C VAL A 23 -2.14 5.40 -7.08
N THR A 24 -1.22 6.26 -6.63
CA THR A 24 -1.45 7.70 -6.63
C THR A 24 -0.40 8.42 -7.45
N GLU A 25 -0.78 9.53 -8.05
CA GLU A 25 0.06 10.34 -8.91
C GLU A 25 0.42 11.63 -8.20
N PHE A 26 1.67 12.05 -8.38
CA PHE A 26 2.14 13.38 -7.96
C PHE A 26 2.69 14.11 -9.17
N LYS A 27 2.41 15.41 -9.24
CA LYS A 27 3.04 16.26 -10.24
C LYS A 27 4.17 17.04 -9.58
N VAL A 28 5.40 16.80 -10.00
CA VAL A 28 6.61 17.36 -9.41
C VAL A 28 7.53 17.83 -10.52
N CYS A 29 7.93 19.11 -10.49
CA CYS A 29 8.86 19.68 -11.50
C CYS A 29 8.42 19.40 -12.94
N ASN A 30 7.13 19.54 -13.22
CA ASN A 30 6.52 19.28 -14.53
C ASN A 30 6.55 17.80 -14.96
N GLU A 31 6.93 16.90 -14.08
CA GLU A 31 6.88 15.46 -14.34
C GLU A 31 5.85 14.79 -13.44
N LYS A 32 5.41 13.61 -13.84
CA LYS A 32 4.52 12.78 -13.05
C LYS A 32 5.30 11.70 -12.35
N VAL A 33 5.00 11.49 -11.08
CA VAL A 33 5.60 10.43 -10.26
C VAL A 33 4.46 9.60 -9.68
N TYR A 34 4.60 8.29 -9.77
CA TYR A 34 3.56 7.35 -9.34
C TYR A 34 4.05 6.54 -8.15
N LEU A 35 3.24 6.51 -7.08
CA LEU A 35 3.49 5.69 -5.91
C LEU A 35 2.49 4.55 -5.88
N SER A 36 2.98 3.32 -5.74
CA SER A 36 2.16 2.12 -5.60
C SER A 36 2.54 1.40 -4.30
N PRO A 37 1.83 1.68 -3.20
CA PRO A 37 2.10 1.03 -1.92
C PRO A 37 1.19 -0.15 -1.66
N ILE A 38 1.62 -1.04 -0.77
CA ILE A 38 0.79 -2.09 -0.17
C ILE A 38 0.60 -1.76 1.30
N LEU A 39 -0.65 -1.64 1.71
CA LEU A 39 -1.03 -1.33 3.09
C LEU A 39 -1.55 -2.60 3.78
N ASP A 40 -1.01 -2.92 4.95
CA ASP A 40 -1.56 -3.97 5.81
C ASP A 40 -2.70 -3.41 6.63
N LEU A 41 -3.88 -3.99 6.49
CA LEU A 41 -5.07 -3.52 7.21
C LEU A 41 -5.03 -3.83 8.70
N PHE A 42 -4.14 -4.69 9.16
CA PHE A 42 -3.98 -4.97 10.59
C PHE A 42 -3.49 -3.74 11.37
N ASN A 43 -2.39 -3.16 10.92
CA ASN A 43 -1.68 -2.07 11.63
C ASN A 43 -1.48 -0.82 10.79
N ARG A 44 -2.00 -0.78 9.56
CA ARG A 44 -1.84 0.34 8.62
C ARG A 44 -0.39 0.57 8.18
N GLU A 45 0.46 -0.43 8.32
CA GLU A 45 1.85 -0.39 7.86
C GLU A 45 1.92 -0.44 6.34
N ILE A 46 2.81 0.33 5.73
CA ILE A 46 3.17 0.17 4.33
C ILE A 46 4.24 -0.92 4.26
N VAL A 47 3.83 -2.12 3.90
CA VAL A 47 4.71 -3.29 3.92
C VAL A 47 5.62 -3.37 2.70
N SER A 48 5.23 -2.73 1.61
CA SER A 48 6.03 -2.60 0.40
C SER A 48 5.52 -1.43 -0.41
N TYR A 49 6.35 -0.84 -1.24
CA TYR A 49 5.94 0.18 -2.20
C TYR A 49 6.93 0.27 -3.34
N SER A 50 6.49 0.84 -4.45
CA SER A 50 7.36 1.19 -5.56
C SER A 50 7.04 2.58 -6.08
N ILE A 51 8.06 3.26 -6.61
CA ILE A 51 7.95 4.60 -7.17
C ILE A 51 8.39 4.51 -8.62
N SER A 52 7.61 5.09 -9.54
CA SER A 52 7.90 5.05 -10.96
C SER A 52 7.56 6.38 -11.63
N LEU A 53 8.22 6.69 -12.72
CA LEU A 53 7.93 7.87 -13.54
C LEU A 53 6.85 7.57 -14.59
N SER A 54 6.44 6.32 -14.74
CA SER A 54 5.34 5.93 -15.62
C SER A 54 4.57 4.75 -15.03
N PRO A 55 3.24 4.69 -15.23
CA PRO A 55 2.44 3.57 -14.76
C PRO A 55 2.68 2.36 -15.68
N ASN A 56 3.39 1.36 -15.18
CA ASN A 56 3.71 0.15 -15.94
C ASN A 56 3.76 -1.08 -15.05
N LEU A 57 3.86 -2.26 -15.66
CA LEU A 57 3.89 -3.52 -14.91
C LEU A 57 5.16 -3.68 -14.09
N GLN A 58 6.28 -3.05 -14.49
CA GLN A 58 7.52 -3.14 -13.71
C GLN A 58 7.33 -2.55 -12.32
N GLN A 59 6.60 -1.45 -12.19
CA GLN A 59 6.26 -0.87 -10.89
C GLN A 59 5.55 -1.89 -10.00
N ILE A 60 4.60 -2.62 -10.57
CA ILE A 60 3.83 -3.63 -9.83
C ILE A 60 4.70 -4.83 -9.48
N ARG A 61 5.58 -5.28 -10.39
CA ARG A 61 6.53 -6.35 -10.10
C ARG A 61 7.46 -6.00 -8.94
N ASP A 62 8.00 -4.77 -8.93
CA ASP A 62 8.89 -4.30 -7.87
C ASP A 62 8.16 -4.25 -6.52
N MET A 63 6.93 -3.74 -6.52
CA MET A 63 6.09 -3.70 -5.33
C MET A 63 5.83 -5.10 -4.77
N LEU A 64 5.46 -6.05 -5.62
CA LEU A 64 5.19 -7.43 -5.23
C LEU A 64 6.46 -8.13 -4.74
N ALA A 65 7.60 -7.91 -5.41
CA ALA A 65 8.88 -8.48 -4.96
C ALA A 65 9.21 -8.06 -3.53
N GLY A 66 8.97 -6.80 -3.18
CA GLY A 66 9.15 -6.31 -1.82
C GLY A 66 8.21 -6.98 -0.82
N LEU A 67 6.95 -7.21 -1.20
CA LEU A 67 6.00 -7.93 -0.36
C LEU A 67 6.47 -9.37 -0.11
N PHE A 68 6.87 -10.06 -1.17
CA PHE A 68 7.22 -11.49 -1.08
C PHE A 68 8.41 -11.73 -0.16
N THR A 69 9.33 -10.77 -0.04
CA THR A 69 10.45 -10.89 0.91
C THR A 69 10.02 -10.80 2.37
N LYS A 70 8.88 -10.19 2.65
CA LYS A 70 8.37 -9.97 4.01
C LYS A 70 7.28 -10.94 4.41
N LEU A 71 6.65 -11.58 3.44
CA LEU A 71 5.47 -12.41 3.66
C LEU A 71 5.87 -13.71 4.39
N PRO A 72 5.30 -13.98 5.58
CA PRO A 72 5.55 -15.27 6.25
C PRO A 72 5.04 -16.45 5.41
N ASP A 73 5.74 -17.56 5.46
CA ASP A 73 5.38 -18.76 4.68
C ASP A 73 3.98 -19.29 4.99
N THR A 74 3.51 -19.07 6.21
CA THR A 74 2.18 -19.49 6.66
C THR A 74 1.08 -18.52 6.32
N ALA A 75 1.41 -17.31 5.83
CA ALA A 75 0.41 -16.29 5.54
C ALA A 75 -0.42 -16.68 4.31
N ARG A 76 -1.69 -16.35 4.37
CA ARG A 76 -2.66 -16.56 3.29
C ARG A 76 -3.48 -15.29 3.11
N PRO A 77 -2.84 -14.17 2.71
CA PRO A 77 -3.55 -12.89 2.69
C PRO A 77 -4.62 -12.80 1.63
N ILE A 78 -5.61 -11.97 1.91
CA ILE A 78 -6.51 -11.42 0.89
C ILE A 78 -5.87 -10.10 0.43
N PHE A 79 -5.70 -9.92 -0.86
CA PHE A 79 -5.09 -8.72 -1.44
C PHE A 79 -6.11 -7.98 -2.29
N HIS A 80 -6.54 -6.82 -1.80
CA HIS A 80 -7.61 -6.03 -2.38
C HIS A 80 -7.09 -4.88 -3.23
N SER A 81 -7.71 -4.66 -4.38
CA SER A 81 -7.42 -3.53 -5.27
C SER A 81 -8.71 -3.07 -5.96
N ASP A 82 -8.61 -1.97 -6.71
CA ASP A 82 -9.65 -1.62 -7.66
C ASP A 82 -9.55 -2.51 -8.92
N GLN A 83 -10.31 -2.17 -9.97
CA GLN A 83 -10.30 -2.92 -11.23
C GLN A 83 -9.31 -2.36 -12.24
N GLY A 84 -8.24 -1.69 -11.81
CA GLY A 84 -7.20 -1.19 -12.70
C GLY A 84 -6.63 -2.27 -13.61
N TRP A 85 -6.20 -1.87 -14.81
CA TRP A 85 -5.71 -2.80 -15.82
C TRP A 85 -4.55 -3.67 -15.32
N GLN A 86 -3.65 -3.09 -14.51
CA GLN A 86 -2.49 -3.80 -13.97
C GLN A 86 -2.88 -4.95 -13.05
N TYR A 87 -3.99 -4.82 -12.33
CA TYR A 87 -4.47 -5.86 -11.40
C TYR A 87 -5.28 -6.95 -12.10
N GLN A 88 -5.71 -6.70 -13.34
CA GLN A 88 -6.39 -7.68 -14.18
C GLN A 88 -5.40 -8.43 -15.08
N HIS A 89 -4.13 -8.04 -15.10
CA HIS A 89 -3.11 -8.66 -15.94
C HIS A 89 -2.80 -10.08 -15.46
N ALA A 90 -2.65 -11.00 -16.41
CA ALA A 90 -2.43 -12.43 -16.11
C ALA A 90 -1.18 -12.67 -15.26
N GLU A 91 -0.10 -11.92 -15.51
CA GLU A 91 1.14 -12.06 -14.73
C GLU A 91 0.92 -11.68 -13.26
N TYR A 92 0.19 -10.59 -12.99
CA TYR A 92 -0.14 -10.18 -11.63
C TYR A 92 -0.94 -11.27 -10.91
N GLN A 93 -1.97 -11.79 -11.56
CA GLN A 93 -2.81 -12.85 -11.00
C GLN A 93 -2.01 -14.12 -10.72
N ARG A 94 -1.10 -14.48 -11.64
CA ARG A 94 -0.21 -15.65 -11.48
C ARG A 94 0.72 -15.49 -10.29
N LEU A 95 1.35 -14.31 -10.14
CA LEU A 95 2.26 -14.04 -9.03
C LEU A 95 1.56 -14.12 -7.68
N LEU A 96 0.34 -13.60 -7.57
CA LEU A 96 -0.44 -13.73 -6.34
C LEU A 96 -0.75 -15.18 -6.03
N SER A 97 -1.21 -15.92 -7.02
CA SER A 97 -1.56 -17.34 -6.86
C SER A 97 -0.37 -18.18 -6.43
N GLU A 98 0.80 -17.95 -7.02
CA GLU A 98 2.03 -18.65 -6.66
C GLU A 98 2.46 -18.43 -5.20
N HIS A 99 2.04 -17.32 -4.60
CA HIS A 99 2.37 -16.98 -3.22
C HIS A 99 1.19 -17.18 -2.25
N ASN A 100 0.19 -17.94 -2.67
CA ASN A 100 -0.99 -18.25 -1.85
C ASN A 100 -1.78 -17.01 -1.40
N ILE A 101 -1.82 -16.00 -2.27
CA ILE A 101 -2.53 -14.76 -2.03
C ILE A 101 -3.85 -14.80 -2.80
N THR A 102 -4.96 -14.54 -2.11
CA THR A 102 -6.27 -14.46 -2.71
C THR A 102 -6.54 -13.05 -3.18
N GLN A 103 -6.81 -12.89 -4.47
CA GLN A 103 -7.11 -11.59 -5.04
C GLN A 103 -8.56 -11.19 -4.76
N SER A 104 -8.76 -9.92 -4.39
CA SER A 104 -10.07 -9.30 -4.21
C SER A 104 -10.09 -7.98 -4.96
N MET A 105 -11.20 -7.67 -5.61
CA MET A 105 -11.37 -6.40 -6.33
C MET A 105 -12.63 -5.68 -5.89
N SER A 106 -12.54 -4.35 -5.78
CA SER A 106 -13.69 -3.51 -5.54
C SER A 106 -14.62 -3.50 -6.76
N ARG A 107 -15.87 -3.11 -6.53
CA ARG A 107 -16.82 -2.91 -7.62
C ARG A 107 -16.41 -1.69 -8.43
N LYS A 108 -16.70 -1.74 -9.72
CA LYS A 108 -16.36 -0.65 -10.63
C LYS A 108 -16.96 0.68 -10.15
N GLY A 109 -16.11 1.71 -10.11
CA GLY A 109 -16.54 3.06 -9.72
C GLY A 109 -16.88 3.25 -8.25
N ASN A 110 -16.54 2.30 -7.37
CA ASN A 110 -16.85 2.40 -5.94
C ASN A 110 -15.58 2.63 -5.12
N CYS A 111 -15.23 3.92 -4.94
CA CYS A 111 -14.04 4.34 -4.19
C CYS A 111 -14.12 3.96 -2.70
N MET A 112 -15.31 3.79 -2.13
CA MET A 112 -15.47 3.39 -0.72
C MET A 112 -14.94 1.98 -0.44
N ASP A 113 -14.73 1.19 -1.50
CA ASP A 113 -14.18 -0.16 -1.35
C ASP A 113 -12.65 -0.15 -1.08
N ASN A 114 -12.01 1.03 -0.98
CA ASN A 114 -10.57 1.15 -0.62
C ASN A 114 -10.30 2.38 0.26
N GLY A 115 -11.16 2.62 1.25
CA GLY A 115 -11.08 3.80 2.11
C GLY A 115 -9.79 3.89 2.95
N ALA A 116 -9.23 2.75 3.34
CA ALA A 116 -8.00 2.73 4.13
C ALA A 116 -6.81 3.30 3.34
N MET A 117 -6.70 2.95 2.07
CA MET A 117 -5.65 3.47 1.19
C MET A 117 -5.87 4.96 0.89
N GLU A 118 -7.11 5.37 0.67
CA GLU A 118 -7.45 6.78 0.46
C GLU A 118 -7.04 7.63 1.68
N ASN A 119 -7.27 7.14 2.88
CA ASN A 119 -6.85 7.81 4.11
C ASN A 119 -5.32 7.95 4.18
N PHE A 120 -4.60 6.90 3.81
CA PHE A 120 -3.14 6.97 3.76
C PHE A 120 -2.66 8.02 2.76
N PHE A 121 -3.19 8.00 1.55
CA PHE A 121 -2.82 8.99 0.52
C PHE A 121 -3.14 10.41 0.95
N GLY A 122 -4.28 10.62 1.57
CA GLY A 122 -4.66 11.93 2.08
C GLY A 122 -3.68 12.46 3.13
N ARG A 123 -3.32 11.63 4.09
CA ARG A 123 -2.33 12.00 5.13
C ARG A 123 -0.96 12.27 4.56
N LEU A 124 -0.50 11.42 3.66
CA LEU A 124 0.78 11.58 3.00
C LEU A 124 0.85 12.94 2.28
N LYS A 125 -0.17 13.25 1.50
CA LYS A 125 -0.18 14.49 0.73
C LYS A 125 -0.24 15.73 1.61
N VAL A 126 -1.01 15.69 2.69
CA VAL A 126 -1.09 16.80 3.65
C VAL A 126 0.22 16.95 4.42
N GLU A 127 0.83 15.87 4.84
CA GLU A 127 1.99 15.91 5.75
C GLU A 127 3.32 16.12 5.03
N MET A 128 3.45 15.75 3.74
CA MET A 128 4.73 15.87 3.07
C MET A 128 4.70 16.48 1.67
N PHE A 129 3.53 16.71 1.08
CA PHE A 129 3.44 17.15 -0.31
C PHE A 129 2.84 18.55 -0.48
N TYR A 130 1.63 18.79 0.05
CA TYR A 130 0.95 20.07 -0.13
C TYR A 130 1.72 21.19 0.57
N GLY A 131 1.93 22.30 -0.14
CA GLY A 131 2.66 23.45 0.38
C GLY A 131 4.18 23.32 0.33
N GLU A 132 4.71 22.16 -0.07
CA GLU A 132 6.14 21.93 -0.21
C GLU A 132 6.60 22.18 -1.64
N GLN A 133 7.86 22.61 -1.79
CA GLN A 133 8.51 22.77 -3.08
C GLN A 133 9.71 21.84 -3.14
N PHE A 134 9.83 21.11 -4.23
CA PHE A 134 10.95 20.18 -4.47
C PHE A 134 11.79 20.71 -5.62
N GLU A 135 13.10 20.70 -5.47
CA GLU A 135 14.03 21.21 -6.48
C GLU A 135 14.16 20.25 -7.65
N SER A 136 13.93 18.96 -7.42
CA SER A 136 14.01 17.92 -8.45
C SER A 136 13.07 16.77 -8.12
N VAL A 137 12.81 15.93 -9.10
CA VAL A 137 12.08 14.68 -8.91
C VAL A 137 12.83 13.76 -7.92
N GLU A 138 14.15 13.73 -8.00
CA GLU A 138 14.98 12.93 -7.09
C GLU A 138 14.82 13.39 -5.64
N ASP A 139 14.81 14.70 -5.39
CA ASP A 139 14.56 15.23 -4.05
C ASP A 139 13.20 14.83 -3.52
N PHE A 140 12.18 14.86 -4.38
CA PHE A 140 10.85 14.41 -4.01
C PHE A 140 10.84 12.92 -3.65
N ILE A 141 11.48 12.08 -4.46
CA ILE A 141 11.55 10.63 -4.21
C ILE A 141 12.24 10.35 -2.86
N HIS A 142 13.34 11.05 -2.57
CA HIS A 142 14.01 10.93 -1.28
C HIS A 142 13.09 11.34 -0.12
N ALA A 143 12.36 12.44 -0.28
CA ALA A 143 11.42 12.91 0.74
C ALA A 143 10.28 11.90 0.94
N LEU A 144 9.82 11.28 -0.14
CA LEU A 144 8.77 10.27 -0.08
C LEU A 144 9.25 9.01 0.64
N ASP A 145 10.47 8.54 0.34
CA ASP A 145 11.09 7.41 1.06
C ASP A 145 11.22 7.72 2.56
N ASP A 146 11.70 8.91 2.90
CA ASP A 146 11.84 9.35 4.29
C ASP A 146 10.49 9.42 5.00
N TYR A 147 9.46 9.90 4.30
CA TYR A 147 8.12 9.98 4.87
C TYR A 147 7.56 8.59 5.17
N ILE A 148 7.69 7.65 4.25
CA ILE A 148 7.16 6.29 4.44
C ILE A 148 7.89 5.61 5.60
N TYR A 149 9.20 5.81 5.74
CA TYR A 149 9.95 5.32 6.90
C TYR A 149 9.41 5.93 8.20
N TYR A 150 9.24 7.25 8.25
CA TYR A 150 8.66 7.94 9.39
C TYR A 150 7.24 7.43 9.71
N TYR A 151 6.41 7.30 8.68
CA TYR A 151 5.04 6.82 8.83
C TYR A 151 4.99 5.43 9.48
N ASN A 152 5.82 4.52 9.03
CA ASN A 152 5.84 3.15 9.54
C ASN A 152 6.41 3.06 10.94
N ASN A 153 7.46 3.80 11.24
CA ASN A 153 8.29 3.57 12.44
C ASN A 153 8.09 4.59 13.55
N ASP A 154 7.72 5.84 13.21
CA ASP A 154 7.72 6.93 14.16
C ASP A 154 6.38 7.66 14.31
N ARG A 155 5.55 7.64 13.27
CA ARG A 155 4.26 8.32 13.30
C ARG A 155 3.26 7.57 14.15
N ILE A 156 2.90 8.14 15.30
CA ILE A 156 1.95 7.54 16.23
C ILE A 156 0.50 7.87 15.85
N SER A 157 -0.43 7.02 16.25
CA SER A 157 -1.85 7.17 15.99
C SER A 157 -2.67 6.69 17.18
N LEU A 158 -3.76 7.38 17.48
CA LEU A 158 -4.69 6.96 18.52
C LEU A 158 -5.34 5.62 18.18
N LYS A 159 -5.63 5.35 16.94
CA LYS A 159 -6.18 4.06 16.48
C LYS A 159 -5.23 2.90 16.77
N LEU A 160 -3.94 3.15 16.88
CA LEU A 160 -2.92 2.17 17.20
C LEU A 160 -2.43 2.31 18.65
N LYS A 161 -3.28 2.79 19.53
CA LYS A 161 -3.00 2.94 20.98
C LYS A 161 -1.77 3.82 21.26
N GLY A 162 -1.57 4.86 20.44
CA GLY A 162 -0.44 5.77 20.58
C GLY A 162 0.88 5.22 20.02
N MET A 163 0.82 4.18 19.19
CA MET A 163 1.99 3.56 18.56
C MET A 163 2.05 3.86 17.07
N SER A 164 3.24 3.71 16.49
CA SER A 164 3.40 3.64 15.04
C SER A 164 2.95 2.27 14.52
N PRO A 165 2.72 2.13 13.21
CA PRO A 165 2.35 0.84 12.62
C PRO A 165 3.32 -0.30 13.00
N VAL A 166 4.61 -0.10 12.87
CA VAL A 166 5.61 -1.13 13.20
C VAL A 166 5.63 -1.43 14.70
N GLN A 167 5.54 -0.40 15.55
CA GLN A 167 5.47 -0.61 17.00
C GLN A 167 4.23 -1.42 17.39
N TYR A 168 3.08 -1.12 16.78
CA TYR A 168 1.84 -1.84 17.04
C TYR A 168 1.96 -3.33 16.66
N ARG A 169 2.53 -3.62 15.49
CA ARG A 169 2.77 -5.00 15.06
C ARG A 169 3.70 -5.72 16.02
N THR A 170 4.82 -5.11 16.36
CA THR A 170 5.82 -5.70 17.26
C THR A 170 5.22 -5.98 18.63
N HIS A 171 4.44 -5.04 19.17
CA HIS A 171 3.76 -5.20 20.44
C HIS A 171 2.75 -6.36 20.40
N SER A 172 1.98 -6.49 19.32
CA SER A 172 0.99 -7.56 19.19
C SER A 172 1.64 -8.94 19.08
N GLN A 173 2.82 -9.02 18.45
CA GLN A 173 3.56 -10.27 18.30
C GLN A 173 4.26 -10.72 19.58
N ALA A 174 4.49 -9.80 20.52
CA ALA A 174 5.16 -10.08 21.78
C ALA A 174 4.20 -10.61 22.87
N SER A 175 2.89 -10.56 22.62
CA SER A 175 1.88 -10.96 23.58
C SER A 175 1.35 -12.38 23.32
#